data_360c0d741ce8271a816c64a15eeb06c9
#
_entry.id   360c0d741ce8271a816c64a15eeb06c9
#
_cell.length_a   1.000
_cell.length_b   1.000
_cell.length_c   1.000
_cell.angle_alpha   90.00
_cell.angle_beta   90.00
_cell.angle_gamma   90.00
#
_symmetry.space_group_name_H-M   'P 1'
#
loop_
_entity.id
_entity.type
_entity.pdbx_description
1 polymer ?
#
loop_
_entity_poly.entity_id
_entity_poly.type
_entity_poly.pdbx_seq_one_letter_code
_entity_poly.pdbx_strand_id
1 'polypeptide(L)'
;MIMRFTAAANAASPNRKGTPRNEWKISGADQSTCQKAKPDRERASKAWADHAFFCVCSTPSASGAGQEMNATVGDLIQILETIAPAELAEEWDNSGLQVGARHWPVKKIWVALDPQPEVVVSACRQNADLLVTHHPLIFRPLRRVDAATPIGRMVEAALAHKLAVVAVHTNLDIARGGLNDLLAERIGIENISGLDTFAGQGPGLGRIGDLPQPVRLSDLARQIKERMGLFTLRMVGDPSLAVSRVAVCTGSGGSLMGAFFASDAQAFVSGDLRYHDARDAENAGRALVDIGHFGSEHLMVGALAERLREEIERRGFSAAVEECRTEQDPFRRL
;
A
#
# COMPACT_ATOMS: atom_id res chain seq x y z
N MET A 1 5.23 0.73 -60.85
CA MET A 1 4.21 -0.27 -61.06
C MET A 1 3.31 -0.28 -59.82
N ILE A 2 2.17 0.45 -59.97
CA ILE A 2 1.25 0.80 -58.90
C ILE A 2 0.14 -0.26 -58.90
N MET A 3 -0.10 -0.93 -57.79
CA MET A 3 -1.34 -1.69 -57.59
C MET A 3 -2.13 -1.13 -56.41
N ARG A 4 -3.20 -0.44 -56.74
CA ARG A 4 -4.31 -0.11 -55.86
C ARG A 4 -5.19 -1.34 -55.73
N PHE A 5 -5.64 -1.65 -54.50
CA PHE A 5 -6.82 -2.49 -54.28
C PHE A 5 -7.86 -1.68 -53.52
N THR A 6 -9.02 -1.62 -54.16
CA THR A 6 -10.23 -0.93 -53.78
C THR A 6 -11.05 -1.76 -52.78
N ALA A 7 -11.75 -1.05 -51.92
CA ALA A 7 -12.74 -1.54 -50.98
C ALA A 7 -13.96 -2.18 -51.65
N ALA A 8 -14.56 -3.18 -51.03
CA ALA A 8 -15.96 -3.54 -51.22
C ALA A 8 -16.57 -3.89 -49.85
N ALA A 9 -17.56 -3.09 -49.47
CA ALA A 9 -18.51 -3.39 -48.41
C ALA A 9 -19.49 -4.42 -48.90
N ASN A 10 -19.90 -5.34 -48.02
CA ASN A 10 -21.30 -5.80 -48.04
C ASN A 10 -21.74 -6.36 -46.68
N ALA A 11 -22.92 -5.94 -46.31
CA ALA A 11 -23.71 -6.26 -45.15
C ALA A 11 -24.30 -7.68 -45.22
N ALA A 12 -24.52 -8.28 -44.05
CA ALA A 12 -25.74 -9.00 -43.70
C ALA A 12 -25.68 -9.53 -42.24
N SER A 13 -26.58 -9.04 -41.45
CA SER A 13 -26.95 -9.58 -40.13
C SER A 13 -27.91 -10.75 -40.31
N PRO A 14 -27.85 -11.81 -39.49
CA PRO A 14 -29.03 -12.61 -39.23
C PRO A 14 -29.43 -12.60 -37.75
N ASN A 15 -30.60 -12.15 -37.55
CA ASN A 15 -31.65 -12.47 -36.59
C ASN A 15 -31.36 -13.72 -35.70
N ARG A 16 -31.26 -13.55 -34.36
CA ARG A 16 -31.44 -14.66 -33.43
C ARG A 16 -32.62 -14.42 -32.51
N LYS A 17 -33.54 -15.34 -32.66
CA LYS A 17 -34.81 -15.55 -31.94
C LYS A 17 -34.59 -15.69 -30.45
N GLY A 18 -35.61 -15.22 -29.70
CA GLY A 18 -35.64 -15.16 -28.24
C GLY A 18 -35.60 -16.53 -27.55
N THR A 19 -35.08 -16.54 -26.37
CA THR A 19 -35.20 -17.59 -25.36
C THR A 19 -36.30 -17.22 -24.35
N PRO A 20 -37.07 -18.16 -23.83
CA PRO A 20 -38.28 -17.88 -23.05
C PRO A 20 -37.94 -17.48 -21.61
N ARG A 21 -38.65 -16.47 -21.10
CA ARG A 21 -38.70 -16.11 -19.68
C ARG A 21 -39.45 -17.19 -18.91
N ASN A 22 -38.79 -17.81 -17.95
CA ASN A 22 -39.46 -18.60 -16.92
C ASN A 22 -40.13 -17.66 -15.91
N GLU A 23 -41.45 -17.52 -16.02
CA GLU A 23 -42.30 -16.93 -14.99
C GLU A 23 -42.55 -17.97 -13.89
N TRP A 24 -42.03 -17.71 -12.69
CA TRP A 24 -42.44 -18.42 -11.49
C TRP A 24 -43.70 -17.77 -10.94
N LYS A 25 -44.88 -18.40 -11.15
CA LYS A 25 -46.12 -18.07 -10.44
C LYS A 25 -46.01 -18.58 -9.00
N ILE A 26 -45.99 -17.67 -8.04
CA ILE A 26 -46.28 -18.00 -6.63
C ILE A 26 -47.75 -17.73 -6.41
N SER A 27 -48.48 -18.79 -6.11
CA SER A 27 -49.91 -18.78 -5.77
C SER A 27 -50.11 -18.24 -4.34
N GLY A 28 -51.15 -17.43 -4.22
CA GLY A 28 -51.80 -16.80 -3.13
C GLY A 28 -51.52 -17.24 -1.67
N ALA A 29 -51.22 -16.23 -0.86
CA ALA A 29 -51.55 -16.22 0.57
C ALA A 29 -51.98 -14.81 0.95
N ASP A 30 -53.17 -14.73 1.36
CA ASP A 30 -53.94 -13.86 2.23
C ASP A 30 -53.37 -12.48 2.61
N GLN A 31 -54.04 -11.45 2.12
CA GLN A 31 -53.86 -10.04 2.57
C GLN A 31 -54.84 -9.79 3.72
N SER A 32 -54.38 -9.88 4.96
CA SER A 32 -55.05 -9.26 6.10
C SER A 32 -54.05 -8.54 7.00
N THR A 33 -54.19 -7.22 7.00
CA THR A 33 -53.86 -6.30 8.10
C THR A 33 -52.44 -6.31 8.67
N CYS A 34 -51.55 -5.47 8.11
CA CYS A 34 -50.43 -4.91 8.85
C CYS A 34 -50.52 -3.38 8.74
N GLN A 35 -51.05 -2.74 9.79
CA GLN A 35 -51.04 -1.29 9.98
C GLN A 35 -49.57 -0.87 10.22
N LYS A 36 -49.08 0.01 9.36
CA LYS A 36 -47.75 0.64 9.49
C LYS A 36 -47.74 1.58 10.70
N ALA A 37 -47.16 1.16 11.81
CA ALA A 37 -46.71 2.04 12.88
C ALA A 37 -45.48 2.81 12.41
N LYS A 38 -45.57 4.14 12.37
CA LYS A 38 -44.41 5.03 12.17
C LYS A 38 -43.49 4.92 13.39
N PRO A 39 -42.16 4.82 13.23
CA PRO A 39 -41.27 4.86 14.38
C PRO A 39 -41.24 6.26 14.97
N ASP A 40 -41.57 6.33 16.27
CA ASP A 40 -41.52 7.53 17.09
C ASP A 40 -40.05 7.94 17.32
N ARG A 41 -39.63 9.03 16.68
CA ARG A 41 -38.27 9.57 16.77
C ARG A 41 -37.87 10.12 18.15
N GLU A 42 -38.82 10.28 19.05
CA GLU A 42 -38.56 10.83 20.40
C GLU A 42 -38.13 9.76 21.44
N ARG A 43 -38.36 8.47 21.19
CA ARG A 43 -37.93 7.41 22.13
C ARG A 43 -36.50 6.95 21.96
N ALA A 44 -35.86 7.22 20.82
CA ALA A 44 -34.47 6.82 20.59
C ALA A 44 -33.43 7.77 21.24
N SER A 45 -33.81 8.97 21.61
CA SER A 45 -32.89 9.95 22.21
C SER A 45 -32.74 9.86 23.74
N LYS A 46 -33.61 9.10 24.41
CA LYS A 46 -33.58 8.96 25.88
C LYS A 46 -32.81 7.75 26.41
N ALA A 47 -32.52 6.79 25.58
CA ALA A 47 -31.79 5.57 26.01
C ALA A 47 -30.26 5.72 26.09
N TRP A 48 -29.70 6.86 25.68
CA TRP A 48 -28.25 7.11 25.67
C TRP A 48 -27.79 8.10 26.77
N ALA A 49 -28.69 8.62 27.57
CA ALA A 49 -28.37 9.67 28.56
C ALA A 49 -28.11 9.15 29.98
N ASP A 50 -28.39 7.89 30.30
CA ASP A 50 -28.39 7.41 31.68
C ASP A 50 -27.16 6.57 32.09
N HIS A 51 -26.04 6.65 31.34
CA HIS A 51 -24.74 6.07 31.73
C HIS A 51 -23.64 7.12 31.80
N ALA A 52 -23.93 8.27 32.42
CA ALA A 52 -22.89 9.16 32.89
C ALA A 52 -22.32 8.62 34.21
N PHE A 53 -21.28 7.81 34.12
CA PHE A 53 -20.45 7.47 35.27
C PHE A 53 -19.71 8.71 35.74
N PHE A 54 -20.03 9.14 36.97
CA PHE A 54 -19.29 10.16 37.71
C PHE A 54 -17.82 9.72 37.84
N CYS A 55 -16.92 10.34 37.09
CA CYS A 55 -15.50 10.22 37.32
C CYS A 55 -15.10 11.16 38.45
N VAL A 56 -14.91 10.59 39.64
CA VAL A 56 -14.29 11.33 40.76
C VAL A 56 -12.81 11.50 40.41
N CYS A 57 -12.42 12.72 40.11
CA CYS A 57 -11.01 13.12 40.00
C CYS A 57 -10.32 12.97 41.37
N SER A 58 -9.67 11.83 41.59
CA SER A 58 -8.63 11.71 42.59
C SER A 58 -7.30 12.14 41.96
N THR A 59 -6.68 13.18 42.51
CA THR A 59 -5.33 13.63 42.16
C THR A 59 -4.35 12.46 42.33
N PRO A 60 -3.51 12.11 41.31
CA PRO A 60 -2.53 11.07 41.47
C PRO A 60 -1.39 11.58 42.36
N SER A 61 -1.15 10.87 43.48
CA SER A 61 0.11 10.99 44.23
C SER A 61 1.24 10.50 43.36
N ALA A 62 2.29 11.31 43.22
CA ALA A 62 3.51 10.95 42.50
C ALA A 62 4.25 9.85 43.28
N SER A 63 4.11 8.60 42.83
CA SER A 63 5.03 7.50 43.17
C SER A 63 5.48 6.94 41.80
N GLY A 64 6.73 7.28 41.40
CA GLY A 64 7.31 6.92 40.13
C GLY A 64 7.67 5.45 40.04
N ALA A 65 6.86 4.70 39.34
CA ALA A 65 7.23 3.58 38.49
C ALA A 65 6.36 3.78 37.25
N GLY A 66 6.99 4.04 36.11
CA GLY A 66 6.26 4.28 34.85
C GLY A 66 5.33 3.09 34.58
N GLN A 67 4.03 3.31 34.74
CA GLN A 67 3.01 2.33 34.42
C GLN A 67 2.98 2.23 32.90
N GLU A 68 3.56 1.15 32.35
CA GLU A 68 3.52 0.87 30.91
C GLU A 68 2.07 0.89 30.44
N MET A 69 1.76 1.75 29.48
CA MET A 69 0.41 1.88 28.94
C MET A 69 0.17 0.84 27.85
N ASN A 70 -0.94 0.11 27.95
CA ASN A 70 -1.37 -0.77 26.87
C ASN A 70 -1.84 0.09 25.67
N ALA A 71 -1.24 -0.14 24.51
CA ALA A 71 -1.66 0.49 23.27
C ALA A 71 -2.95 -0.17 22.74
N THR A 72 -3.72 0.58 21.97
CA THR A 72 -4.83 0.07 21.14
C THR A 72 -4.48 0.18 19.65
N VAL A 73 -5.23 -0.50 18.79
CA VAL A 73 -5.13 -0.33 17.33
C VAL A 73 -5.31 1.14 16.94
N GLY A 74 -6.20 1.87 17.64
CA GLY A 74 -6.40 3.31 17.42
C GLY A 74 -5.16 4.14 17.71
N ASP A 75 -4.42 3.83 18.80
CA ASP A 75 -3.18 4.51 19.15
C ASP A 75 -2.09 4.23 18.11
N LEU A 76 -1.99 2.99 17.64
CA LEU A 76 -1.03 2.61 16.59
C LEU A 76 -1.36 3.28 15.24
N ILE A 77 -2.64 3.42 14.89
CA ILE A 77 -3.04 4.20 13.72
C ILE A 77 -2.62 5.67 13.88
N GLN A 78 -2.76 6.27 15.05
CA GLN A 78 -2.27 7.64 15.29
C GLN A 78 -0.74 7.75 15.18
N ILE A 79 0.01 6.71 15.54
CA ILE A 79 1.46 6.66 15.29
C ILE A 79 1.72 6.61 13.78
N LEU A 80 1.05 5.71 13.06
CA LEU A 80 1.19 5.59 11.62
C LEU A 80 0.83 6.88 10.87
N GLU A 81 -0.18 7.62 11.34
CA GLU A 81 -0.53 8.95 10.82
C GLU A 81 0.61 9.99 10.97
N THR A 82 1.47 9.86 11.99
CA THR A 82 2.64 10.74 12.11
C THR A 82 3.79 10.32 11.17
N ILE A 83 3.83 9.07 10.75
CA ILE A 83 4.83 8.51 9.85
C ILE A 83 4.42 8.70 8.39
N ALA A 84 3.18 8.37 8.08
CA ALA A 84 2.58 8.38 6.75
C ALA A 84 1.11 8.83 6.84
N PRO A 85 0.85 10.16 6.84
CA PRO A 85 -0.50 10.70 6.94
C PRO A 85 -1.44 10.12 5.88
N ALA A 86 -2.65 9.72 6.28
CA ALA A 86 -3.61 9.12 5.36
C ALA A 86 -4.03 10.08 4.23
N GLU A 87 -3.96 11.40 4.46
CA GLU A 87 -4.24 12.44 3.47
C GLU A 87 -3.29 12.44 2.27
N LEU A 88 -2.12 11.79 2.41
CA LEU A 88 -1.16 11.63 1.31
C LEU A 88 -1.50 10.47 0.39
N ALA A 89 -2.42 9.59 0.78
CA ALA A 89 -2.79 8.45 -0.06
C ALA A 89 -3.45 8.92 -1.37
N GLU A 90 -3.12 8.24 -2.46
CA GLU A 90 -3.78 8.45 -3.74
C GLU A 90 -5.29 8.20 -3.63
N GLU A 91 -6.12 8.94 -4.38
CA GLU A 91 -7.59 8.84 -4.31
C GLU A 91 -8.14 7.43 -4.58
N TRP A 92 -7.44 6.64 -5.38
CA TRP A 92 -7.81 5.27 -5.73
C TRP A 92 -7.37 4.22 -4.71
N ASP A 93 -6.51 4.62 -3.74
CA ASP A 93 -5.87 3.73 -2.78
C ASP A 93 -6.83 3.37 -1.63
N ASN A 94 -6.49 2.31 -0.90
CA ASN A 94 -7.21 1.85 0.29
C ASN A 94 -6.26 1.67 1.48
N SER A 95 -5.52 2.72 1.82
CA SER A 95 -4.69 2.76 3.04
C SER A 95 -5.53 2.81 4.31
N GLY A 96 -4.96 2.40 5.45
CA GLY A 96 -5.57 2.44 6.77
C GLY A 96 -6.09 1.09 7.26
N LEU A 97 -7.06 1.10 8.19
CA LEU A 97 -7.59 -0.11 8.83
C LEU A 97 -8.40 -0.95 7.83
N GLN A 98 -7.92 -2.15 7.55
CA GLN A 98 -8.53 -3.09 6.61
C GLN A 98 -9.46 -4.09 7.31
N VAL A 99 -9.03 -4.62 8.46
CA VAL A 99 -9.76 -5.59 9.28
C VAL A 99 -9.52 -5.27 10.76
N GLY A 100 -10.52 -5.46 11.60
CA GLY A 100 -10.42 -5.29 13.04
C GLY A 100 -11.15 -4.07 13.57
N ALA A 101 -10.82 -3.64 14.79
CA ALA A 101 -11.45 -2.51 15.44
C ALA A 101 -10.44 -1.64 16.21
N ARG A 102 -10.60 -0.32 16.16
CA ARG A 102 -9.68 0.65 16.78
C ARG A 102 -9.48 0.45 18.30
N HIS A 103 -10.47 -0.09 19.02
CA HIS A 103 -10.41 -0.30 20.47
C HIS A 103 -9.73 -1.61 20.88
N TRP A 104 -9.31 -2.46 19.94
CA TRP A 104 -8.62 -3.70 20.28
C TRP A 104 -7.26 -3.40 20.90
N PRO A 105 -6.88 -4.10 22.00
CA PRO A 105 -5.57 -3.92 22.61
C PRO A 105 -4.47 -4.49 21.73
N VAL A 106 -3.30 -3.87 21.77
CA VAL A 106 -2.11 -4.26 20.98
C VAL A 106 -0.92 -4.44 21.93
N LYS A 107 -0.36 -5.64 21.95
CA LYS A 107 0.89 -5.98 22.63
C LYS A 107 1.98 -6.45 21.66
N LYS A 108 1.57 -6.96 20.51
CA LYS A 108 2.48 -7.50 19.51
C LYS A 108 2.08 -7.04 18.11
N ILE A 109 3.02 -6.43 17.42
CA ILE A 109 2.87 -5.88 16.07
C ILE A 109 3.78 -6.66 15.14
N TRP A 110 3.23 -7.05 14.00
CA TRP A 110 4.01 -7.56 12.87
C TRP A 110 4.02 -6.54 11.75
N VAL A 111 5.19 -6.37 11.11
CA VAL A 111 5.37 -5.53 9.91
C VAL A 111 5.74 -6.44 8.75
N ALA A 112 5.03 -6.31 7.64
CA ALA A 112 5.23 -7.08 6.41
C ALA A 112 5.03 -6.18 5.18
N LEU A 113 5.50 -6.63 4.01
CA LEU A 113 5.20 -5.96 2.75
C LEU A 113 3.80 -6.33 2.26
N ASP A 114 3.51 -7.62 2.19
CA ASP A 114 2.29 -8.19 1.63
C ASP A 114 1.41 -8.90 2.67
N PRO A 115 0.10 -8.68 2.69
CA PRO A 115 -0.83 -9.44 3.52
C PRO A 115 -1.18 -10.79 2.87
N GLN A 116 -0.16 -11.60 2.52
CA GLN A 116 -0.39 -12.92 1.92
C GLN A 116 -0.99 -13.90 2.92
N PRO A 117 -1.68 -14.99 2.46
CA PRO A 117 -2.26 -15.98 3.36
C PRO A 117 -1.27 -16.55 4.36
N GLU A 118 -0.03 -16.81 3.94
CA GLU A 118 1.05 -17.32 4.78
C GLU A 118 1.46 -16.32 5.85
N VAL A 119 1.51 -15.03 5.51
CA VAL A 119 1.84 -13.93 6.43
C VAL A 119 0.74 -13.78 7.48
N VAL A 120 -0.54 -13.69 7.05
CA VAL A 120 -1.68 -13.57 7.97
C VAL A 120 -1.79 -14.76 8.91
N VAL A 121 -1.66 -16.00 8.38
CA VAL A 121 -1.69 -17.22 9.20
C VAL A 121 -0.51 -17.26 10.17
N SER A 122 0.68 -16.84 9.76
CA SER A 122 1.85 -16.80 10.63
C SER A 122 1.68 -15.75 11.74
N ALA A 123 1.17 -14.56 11.43
CA ALA A 123 0.85 -13.52 12.41
C ALA A 123 -0.15 -14.04 13.45
N CYS A 124 -1.23 -14.71 13.02
CA CYS A 124 -2.19 -15.36 13.92
C CYS A 124 -1.53 -16.41 14.83
N ARG A 125 -0.71 -17.29 14.27
CA ARG A 125 0.00 -18.35 15.04
C ARG A 125 0.99 -17.80 16.05
N GLN A 126 1.57 -16.65 15.75
CA GLN A 126 2.51 -15.94 16.63
C GLN A 126 1.82 -15.00 17.60
N ASN A 127 0.48 -15.03 17.66
CA ASN A 127 -0.36 -14.17 18.51
C ASN A 127 -0.03 -12.67 18.31
N ALA A 128 0.15 -12.23 17.07
CA ALA A 128 0.17 -10.81 16.76
C ALA A 128 -1.23 -10.22 16.93
N ASP A 129 -1.32 -9.03 17.50
CA ASP A 129 -2.56 -8.28 17.67
C ASP A 129 -2.79 -7.31 16.50
N LEU A 130 -1.69 -6.86 15.86
CA LEU A 130 -1.70 -5.95 14.73
C LEU A 130 -0.70 -6.42 13.66
N LEU A 131 -1.18 -6.51 12.42
CA LEU A 131 -0.36 -6.67 11.22
C LEU A 131 -0.39 -5.34 10.45
N VAL A 132 0.78 -4.72 10.31
CA VAL A 132 0.97 -3.54 9.46
C VAL A 132 1.60 -3.98 8.16
N THR A 133 0.95 -3.68 7.04
CA THR A 133 1.46 -4.03 5.71
C THR A 133 1.60 -2.80 4.83
N HIS A 134 2.44 -2.89 3.80
CA HIS A 134 2.46 -1.89 2.74
C HIS A 134 1.24 -2.07 1.85
N HIS A 135 1.13 -3.20 1.21
CA HIS A 135 0.00 -3.47 0.34
C HIS A 135 -1.29 -3.72 1.14
N PRO A 136 -2.44 -3.17 0.69
CA PRO A 136 -3.72 -3.40 1.34
C PRO A 136 -4.23 -4.83 1.09
N LEU A 137 -4.73 -5.47 2.15
CA LEU A 137 -5.42 -6.76 2.05
C LEU A 137 -6.68 -6.67 1.19
N ILE A 138 -7.37 -5.54 1.29
CA ILE A 138 -8.58 -5.24 0.52
C ILE A 138 -8.26 -4.10 -0.44
N PHE A 139 -7.61 -4.40 -1.57
CA PHE A 139 -7.26 -3.38 -2.57
C PHE A 139 -8.48 -2.83 -3.30
N ARG A 140 -9.47 -3.68 -3.60
CA ARG A 140 -10.73 -3.29 -4.22
C ARG A 140 -11.90 -3.58 -3.30
N PRO A 141 -12.95 -2.73 -3.27
CA PRO A 141 -14.11 -2.94 -2.42
C PRO A 141 -14.71 -4.34 -2.58
N LEU A 142 -14.91 -5.04 -1.46
CA LEU A 142 -15.51 -6.36 -1.44
C LEU A 142 -17.05 -6.24 -1.51
N ARG A 143 -17.67 -6.94 -2.44
CA ARG A 143 -19.15 -7.06 -2.50
C ARG A 143 -19.69 -8.07 -1.48
N ARG A 144 -18.88 -9.03 -1.06
CA ARG A 144 -19.17 -10.07 -0.07
C ARG A 144 -17.88 -10.58 0.55
N VAL A 145 -17.94 -11.03 1.78
CA VAL A 145 -16.89 -11.79 2.45
C VAL A 145 -17.28 -13.26 2.37
N ASP A 146 -16.53 -14.03 1.58
CA ASP A 146 -16.77 -15.46 1.35
C ASP A 146 -15.51 -16.23 1.73
N ALA A 147 -15.57 -16.99 2.82
CA ALA A 147 -14.45 -17.76 3.35
C ALA A 147 -13.90 -18.83 2.38
N ALA A 148 -14.59 -19.12 1.28
CA ALA A 148 -14.04 -19.96 0.21
C ALA A 148 -12.99 -19.24 -0.66
N THR A 149 -12.96 -17.89 -0.63
CA THR A 149 -11.99 -17.10 -1.38
C THR A 149 -10.72 -16.84 -0.57
N PRO A 150 -9.55 -16.58 -1.20
CA PRO A 150 -8.33 -16.25 -0.46
C PRO A 150 -8.50 -15.06 0.48
N ILE A 151 -9.05 -13.94 0.01
CA ILE A 151 -9.29 -12.74 0.82
C ILE A 151 -10.28 -13.04 1.96
N GLY A 152 -11.37 -13.74 1.68
CA GLY A 152 -12.36 -14.10 2.71
C GLY A 152 -11.80 -14.97 3.82
N ARG A 153 -10.92 -15.94 3.49
CA ARG A 153 -10.19 -16.75 4.51
C ARG A 153 -9.26 -15.90 5.37
N MET A 154 -8.57 -14.94 4.77
CA MET A 154 -7.68 -14.05 5.53
C MET A 154 -8.48 -13.15 6.48
N VAL A 155 -9.59 -12.58 6.02
CA VAL A 155 -10.50 -11.79 6.86
C VAL A 155 -11.08 -12.63 7.99
N GLU A 156 -11.55 -13.87 7.71
CA GLU A 156 -12.04 -14.81 8.71
C GLU A 156 -10.97 -15.14 9.77
N ALA A 157 -9.74 -15.49 9.32
CA ALA A 157 -8.63 -15.81 10.22
C ALA A 157 -8.26 -14.60 11.11
N ALA A 158 -8.16 -13.41 10.52
CA ALA A 158 -7.84 -12.19 11.23
C ALA A 158 -8.89 -11.88 12.31
N LEU A 159 -10.19 -11.93 11.98
CA LEU A 159 -11.28 -11.70 12.94
C LEU A 159 -11.33 -12.76 14.03
N ALA A 160 -11.16 -14.05 13.70
CA ALA A 160 -11.17 -15.15 14.65
C ALA A 160 -10.04 -15.05 15.70
N HIS A 161 -8.88 -14.52 15.31
CA HIS A 161 -7.73 -14.33 16.20
C HIS A 161 -7.60 -12.92 16.78
N LYS A 162 -8.57 -12.03 16.49
CA LYS A 162 -8.51 -10.60 16.86
C LYS A 162 -7.25 -9.90 16.33
N LEU A 163 -6.72 -10.34 15.19
CA LEU A 163 -5.63 -9.70 14.48
C LEU A 163 -6.20 -8.50 13.69
N ALA A 164 -5.83 -7.29 14.03
CA ALA A 164 -6.11 -6.14 13.20
C ALA A 164 -5.12 -6.08 12.02
N VAL A 165 -5.59 -5.63 10.85
CA VAL A 165 -4.75 -5.44 9.66
C VAL A 165 -4.86 -3.98 9.23
N VAL A 166 -3.72 -3.30 9.13
CA VAL A 166 -3.60 -1.90 8.71
C VAL A 166 -2.62 -1.80 7.56
N ALA A 167 -3.02 -1.12 6.48
CA ALA A 167 -2.14 -0.86 5.33
C ALA A 167 -1.60 0.58 5.37
N VAL A 168 -0.33 0.75 5.03
CA VAL A 168 0.33 2.03 4.75
C VAL A 168 0.99 1.92 3.37
N HIS A 169 0.26 2.33 2.35
CA HIS A 169 0.57 2.08 0.94
C HIS A 169 1.09 3.36 0.28
N THR A 170 0.36 3.97 -0.64
CA THR A 170 0.82 5.17 -1.34
C THR A 170 1.08 6.36 -0.42
N ASN A 171 0.40 6.44 0.73
CA ASN A 171 0.72 7.43 1.75
C ASN A 171 2.14 7.28 2.31
N LEU A 172 2.67 6.05 2.47
CA LEU A 172 4.05 5.80 2.87
C LEU A 172 5.03 6.10 1.72
N ASP A 173 4.63 5.81 0.47
CA ASP A 173 5.45 6.15 -0.71
C ASP A 173 5.67 7.65 -0.83
N ILE A 174 4.64 8.45 -0.56
CA ILE A 174 4.63 9.90 -0.72
C ILE A 174 5.23 10.62 0.49
N ALA A 175 5.08 10.09 1.69
CA ALA A 175 5.52 10.74 2.92
C ALA A 175 7.00 11.15 2.88
N ARG A 176 7.32 12.25 3.55
CA ARG A 176 8.72 12.64 3.81
C ARG A 176 9.39 11.62 4.73
N GLY A 177 10.59 11.18 4.37
CA GLY A 177 11.26 10.04 5.00
C GLY A 177 10.49 8.73 4.80
N GLY A 178 9.57 8.68 3.83
CA GLY A 178 8.82 7.49 3.43
C GLY A 178 9.62 6.59 2.48
N LEU A 179 8.92 5.69 1.80
CA LEU A 179 9.58 4.61 1.10
C LEU A 179 10.43 5.06 -0.08
N ASN A 180 9.97 6.06 -0.84
CA ASN A 180 10.76 6.63 -1.95
C ASN A 180 12.00 7.40 -1.47
N ASP A 181 11.92 8.09 -0.32
CA ASP A 181 13.10 8.73 0.29
C ASP A 181 14.11 7.67 0.73
N LEU A 182 13.65 6.60 1.40
CA LEU A 182 14.48 5.48 1.84
C LEU A 182 15.19 4.79 0.66
N LEU A 183 14.50 4.59 -0.47
CA LEU A 183 15.12 4.03 -1.66
C LEU A 183 16.20 4.96 -2.21
N ALA A 184 15.90 6.27 -2.34
CA ALA A 184 16.84 7.26 -2.85
C ALA A 184 18.11 7.33 -1.98
N GLU A 185 17.97 7.40 -0.65
CA GLU A 185 19.06 7.38 0.31
C GLU A 185 19.87 6.08 0.25
N ARG A 186 19.19 4.93 0.17
CA ARG A 186 19.83 3.62 0.10
C ARG A 186 20.74 3.49 -1.11
N ILE A 187 20.33 4.01 -2.25
CA ILE A 187 21.16 3.96 -3.47
C ILE A 187 22.17 5.11 -3.57
N GLY A 188 22.11 6.08 -2.64
CA GLY A 188 23.10 7.15 -2.49
C GLY A 188 22.81 8.38 -3.31
N ILE A 189 21.54 8.73 -3.48
CA ILE A 189 21.09 10.00 -4.05
C ILE A 189 21.11 11.07 -2.95
N GLU A 190 21.60 12.24 -3.30
CA GLU A 190 21.63 13.45 -2.48
C GLU A 190 20.70 14.52 -3.07
N ASN A 191 20.43 15.60 -2.33
CA ASN A 191 19.58 16.71 -2.77
C ASN A 191 18.18 16.25 -3.25
N ILE A 192 17.59 15.31 -2.50
CA ILE A 192 16.34 14.63 -2.86
C ILE A 192 15.17 15.63 -2.89
N SER A 193 14.39 15.58 -3.96
CA SER A 193 13.14 16.31 -4.15
C SER A 193 12.08 15.43 -4.82
N GLY A 194 10.82 15.86 -4.82
CA GLY A 194 9.74 15.13 -5.52
C GLY A 194 9.96 15.11 -7.03
N LEU A 195 9.76 13.96 -7.67
CA LEU A 195 9.82 13.82 -9.12
C LEU A 195 8.56 14.38 -9.78
N ASP A 196 7.39 14.06 -9.24
CA ASP A 196 6.09 14.54 -9.72
C ASP A 196 5.60 15.67 -8.82
N THR A 197 6.01 16.88 -9.15
CA THR A 197 5.60 18.11 -8.42
C THR A 197 4.52 18.90 -9.19
N PHE A 198 3.81 18.26 -10.13
CA PHE A 198 2.72 18.93 -10.84
C PHE A 198 1.64 19.38 -9.86
N ALA A 199 1.61 20.68 -9.61
CA ALA A 199 0.62 21.43 -8.83
C ALA A 199 1.03 21.93 -7.44
N GLY A 200 2.28 21.79 -6.98
CA GLY A 200 2.72 22.42 -5.71
C GLY A 200 2.06 21.87 -4.45
N GLN A 201 1.46 20.70 -4.51
CA GLN A 201 0.78 20.03 -3.40
C GLN A 201 1.60 18.80 -2.95
N GLY A 202 2.58 19.04 -2.07
CA GLY A 202 3.30 17.95 -1.41
C GLY A 202 4.47 17.36 -2.23
N PRO A 203 5.15 16.33 -1.69
CA PRO A 203 6.36 15.74 -2.29
C PRO A 203 6.11 14.89 -3.54
N GLY A 204 4.85 14.53 -3.87
CA GLY A 204 4.49 13.67 -5.01
C GLY A 204 5.01 12.23 -4.88
N LEU A 205 4.59 11.37 -5.80
CA LEU A 205 5.15 10.02 -5.97
C LEU A 205 6.54 10.13 -6.63
N GLY A 206 7.46 9.27 -6.20
CA GLY A 206 8.83 9.26 -6.70
C GLY A 206 9.70 10.40 -6.20
N ARG A 207 11.00 10.23 -6.37
CA ARG A 207 12.03 11.20 -5.99
C ARG A 207 13.01 11.40 -7.13
N ILE A 208 13.68 12.55 -7.10
CA ILE A 208 14.77 12.89 -8.00
C ILE A 208 15.87 13.59 -7.20
N GLY A 209 17.11 13.33 -7.55
CA GLY A 209 18.26 13.96 -6.91
C GLY A 209 19.57 13.66 -7.60
N ASP A 210 20.66 14.05 -6.97
CA ASP A 210 22.00 14.04 -7.55
C ASP A 210 22.82 12.87 -7.01
N LEU A 211 23.69 12.31 -7.83
CA LEU A 211 24.77 11.46 -7.35
C LEU A 211 25.95 12.35 -6.89
N PRO A 212 26.71 11.95 -5.85
CA PRO A 212 27.88 12.71 -5.36
C PRO A 212 28.89 13.06 -6.46
N GLN A 213 28.98 12.20 -7.47
CA GLN A 213 29.77 12.41 -8.69
C GLN A 213 29.15 11.66 -9.85
N PRO A 214 29.35 12.11 -11.10
CA PRO A 214 28.90 11.36 -12.26
C PRO A 214 29.53 9.96 -12.33
N VAL A 215 28.72 8.94 -12.58
CA VAL A 215 29.17 7.56 -12.75
C VAL A 215 28.63 6.99 -14.06
N ARG A 216 29.25 5.93 -14.58
CA ARG A 216 28.68 5.20 -15.72
C ARG A 216 27.43 4.46 -15.30
N LEU A 217 26.46 4.35 -16.19
CA LEU A 217 25.23 3.60 -15.94
C LEU A 217 25.51 2.16 -15.46
N SER A 218 26.46 1.47 -16.08
CA SER A 218 26.86 0.12 -15.67
C SER A 218 27.39 0.05 -14.24
N ASP A 219 28.10 1.10 -13.79
CA ASP A 219 28.64 1.16 -12.45
C ASP A 219 27.54 1.52 -11.45
N LEU A 220 26.63 2.45 -11.80
CA LEU A 220 25.44 2.75 -11.02
C LEU A 220 24.60 1.50 -10.79
N ALA A 221 24.29 0.75 -11.85
CA ALA A 221 23.51 -0.49 -11.77
C ALA A 221 24.16 -1.51 -10.84
N ARG A 222 25.50 -1.67 -10.90
CA ARG A 222 26.24 -2.55 -9.98
C ARG A 222 26.15 -2.06 -8.53
N GLN A 223 26.36 -0.77 -8.27
CA GLN A 223 26.25 -0.20 -6.94
C GLN A 223 24.84 -0.37 -6.36
N ILE A 224 23.78 -0.12 -7.15
CA ILE A 224 22.39 -0.35 -6.74
C ILE A 224 22.18 -1.82 -6.37
N LYS A 225 22.62 -2.74 -7.23
CA LYS A 225 22.52 -4.19 -6.98
C LYS A 225 23.15 -4.58 -5.65
N GLU A 226 24.35 -4.08 -5.35
CA GLU A 226 25.09 -4.36 -4.12
C GLU A 226 24.41 -3.75 -2.89
N ARG A 227 24.07 -2.46 -2.94
CA ARG A 227 23.44 -1.74 -1.82
C ARG A 227 22.06 -2.27 -1.45
N MET A 228 21.30 -2.72 -2.45
CA MET A 228 19.97 -3.31 -2.27
C MET A 228 20.01 -4.82 -2.01
N GLY A 229 21.18 -5.45 -2.06
CA GLY A 229 21.33 -6.91 -1.87
C GLY A 229 20.61 -7.74 -2.93
N LEU A 230 20.47 -7.22 -4.16
CA LEU A 230 19.70 -7.86 -5.22
C LEU A 230 20.51 -8.97 -5.89
N PHE A 231 19.85 -10.08 -6.21
CA PHE A 231 20.49 -11.13 -7.00
C PHE A 231 20.72 -10.70 -8.46
N THR A 232 19.75 -10.02 -9.08
CA THR A 232 19.86 -9.46 -10.43
C THR A 232 19.04 -8.15 -10.52
N LEU A 233 19.26 -7.39 -11.59
CA LEU A 233 18.41 -6.28 -12.04
C LEU A 233 18.41 -6.26 -13.57
N ARG A 234 17.50 -5.48 -14.16
CA ARG A 234 17.49 -5.20 -15.61
C ARG A 234 17.92 -3.76 -15.85
N MET A 235 18.65 -3.52 -16.93
CA MET A 235 19.14 -2.20 -17.29
C MET A 235 18.83 -1.91 -18.76
N VAL A 236 18.46 -0.66 -19.06
CA VAL A 236 18.20 -0.15 -20.40
C VAL A 236 19.04 1.11 -20.60
N GLY A 237 19.54 1.32 -21.82
CA GLY A 237 20.37 2.45 -22.19
C GLY A 237 21.83 2.07 -22.38
N ASP A 238 22.65 3.06 -22.81
CA ASP A 238 24.09 2.88 -23.04
C ASP A 238 24.81 2.63 -21.70
N PRO A 239 25.49 1.49 -21.51
CA PRO A 239 26.25 1.19 -20.29
C PRO A 239 27.31 2.24 -19.94
N SER A 240 27.81 3.02 -20.93
CA SER A 240 28.78 4.08 -20.73
C SER A 240 28.16 5.47 -20.45
N LEU A 241 26.84 5.61 -20.51
CA LEU A 241 26.14 6.86 -20.24
C LEU A 241 26.60 7.41 -18.88
N ALA A 242 27.03 8.67 -18.87
CA ALA A 242 27.35 9.38 -17.63
C ALA A 242 26.06 9.80 -16.94
N VAL A 243 25.86 9.31 -15.72
CA VAL A 243 24.68 9.58 -14.88
C VAL A 243 25.13 10.43 -13.70
N SER A 244 24.56 11.60 -13.54
CA SER A 244 24.76 12.51 -12.40
C SER A 244 23.47 12.77 -11.63
N ARG A 245 22.31 12.61 -12.29
CA ARG A 245 20.98 12.85 -11.71
C ARG A 245 20.08 11.68 -11.96
N VAL A 246 19.43 11.19 -10.90
CA VAL A 246 18.66 9.96 -10.90
C VAL A 246 17.25 10.22 -10.36
N ALA A 247 16.25 9.71 -11.05
CA ALA A 247 14.90 9.61 -10.54
C ALA A 247 14.66 8.20 -9.98
N VAL A 248 13.83 8.08 -8.95
CA VAL A 248 13.44 6.80 -8.35
C VAL A 248 11.94 6.73 -8.07
N CYS A 249 11.38 5.54 -8.16
CA CYS A 249 10.05 5.21 -7.66
C CYS A 249 10.03 3.77 -7.19
N THR A 250 9.56 3.52 -5.97
CA THR A 250 9.32 2.18 -5.45
C THR A 250 8.15 1.52 -6.17
N GLY A 251 8.06 0.20 -6.14
CA GLY A 251 6.99 -0.56 -6.77
C GLY A 251 6.95 -0.39 -8.28
N SER A 252 5.79 -0.05 -8.80
CA SER A 252 5.55 0.11 -10.25
C SER A 252 5.65 1.57 -10.69
N GLY A 253 6.81 1.99 -11.16
CA GLY A 253 7.08 3.38 -11.60
C GLY A 253 6.58 3.75 -12.99
N GLY A 254 5.87 2.87 -13.68
CA GLY A 254 5.43 3.11 -15.05
C GLY A 254 4.54 4.35 -15.24
N SER A 255 3.80 4.77 -14.21
CA SER A 255 2.99 5.99 -14.22
C SER A 255 3.82 7.28 -14.24
N LEU A 256 5.07 7.23 -13.73
CA LEU A 256 5.97 8.37 -13.64
C LEU A 256 6.91 8.54 -14.85
N MET A 257 6.78 7.70 -15.89
CA MET A 257 7.62 7.82 -17.10
C MET A 257 7.49 9.21 -17.74
N GLY A 258 6.29 9.80 -17.73
CA GLY A 258 6.07 11.17 -18.23
C GLY A 258 6.85 12.22 -17.44
N ALA A 259 6.79 12.15 -16.09
CA ALA A 259 7.53 13.04 -15.21
C ALA A 259 9.04 12.84 -15.35
N PHE A 260 9.49 11.58 -15.44
CA PHE A 260 10.89 11.27 -15.71
C PHE A 260 11.38 11.89 -17.02
N PHE A 261 10.65 11.76 -18.12
CA PHE A 261 11.04 12.36 -19.40
C PHE A 261 10.99 13.89 -19.40
N ALA A 262 10.13 14.50 -18.60
CA ALA A 262 10.07 15.95 -18.43
C ALA A 262 11.19 16.49 -17.51
N SER A 263 11.82 15.64 -16.69
CA SER A 263 12.91 16.01 -15.79
C SER A 263 14.26 16.05 -16.53
N ASP A 264 15.31 16.42 -15.79
CA ASP A 264 16.71 16.38 -16.24
C ASP A 264 17.48 15.12 -15.77
N ALA A 265 16.82 14.15 -15.16
CA ALA A 265 17.44 12.89 -14.77
C ALA A 265 17.88 12.06 -15.97
N GLN A 266 19.10 11.50 -15.93
CA GLN A 266 19.61 10.61 -16.98
C GLN A 266 19.12 9.19 -16.79
N ALA A 267 18.84 8.76 -15.55
CA ALA A 267 18.40 7.40 -15.23
C ALA A 267 17.15 7.42 -14.33
N PHE A 268 16.29 6.40 -14.50
CA PHE A 268 15.15 6.14 -13.63
C PHE A 268 15.26 4.73 -13.04
N VAL A 269 15.20 4.64 -11.71
CA VAL A 269 15.27 3.37 -10.94
C VAL A 269 13.89 3.05 -10.40
N SER A 270 13.35 1.87 -10.72
CA SER A 270 12.00 1.47 -10.30
C SER A 270 11.81 -0.05 -10.42
N GLY A 271 10.59 -0.54 -10.22
CA GLY A 271 10.17 -1.90 -10.55
C GLY A 271 9.10 -1.93 -11.65
N ASP A 272 8.77 -3.13 -12.11
CA ASP A 272 7.68 -3.42 -13.05
C ASP A 272 7.68 -2.59 -14.34
N LEU A 273 8.86 -2.17 -14.82
CA LEU A 273 8.98 -1.38 -16.02
C LEU A 273 8.67 -2.22 -17.28
N ARG A 274 7.85 -1.65 -18.16
CA ARG A 274 7.34 -2.36 -19.34
C ARG A 274 8.29 -2.24 -20.53
N TYR A 275 8.12 -3.14 -21.51
CA TYR A 275 8.90 -3.14 -22.75
C TYR A 275 8.84 -1.79 -23.48
N HIS A 276 7.67 -1.16 -23.57
CA HIS A 276 7.53 0.14 -24.28
C HIS A 276 8.23 1.26 -23.51
N ASP A 277 8.15 1.29 -22.17
CA ASP A 277 8.90 2.23 -21.34
C ASP A 277 10.41 2.12 -21.61
N ALA A 278 10.92 0.89 -21.78
CA ALA A 278 12.31 0.64 -22.12
C ALA A 278 12.69 1.20 -23.52
N ARG A 279 11.83 0.97 -24.51
CA ARG A 279 12.08 1.50 -25.88
C ARG A 279 12.02 3.01 -25.93
N ASP A 280 11.10 3.63 -25.20
CA ASP A 280 10.99 5.08 -25.13
C ASP A 280 12.22 5.71 -24.45
N ALA A 281 12.74 5.08 -23.38
CA ALA A 281 13.97 5.52 -22.74
C ALA A 281 15.19 5.43 -23.67
N GLU A 282 15.36 4.31 -24.38
CA GLU A 282 16.44 4.18 -25.38
C GLU A 282 16.34 5.26 -26.46
N ASN A 283 15.15 5.48 -27.01
CA ASN A 283 14.93 6.50 -28.06
C ASN A 283 15.22 7.92 -27.56
N ALA A 284 14.99 8.18 -26.27
CA ALA A 284 15.30 9.45 -25.61
C ALA A 284 16.77 9.59 -25.19
N GLY A 285 17.61 8.58 -25.40
CA GLY A 285 19.00 8.56 -24.93
C GLY A 285 19.12 8.54 -23.40
N ARG A 286 18.09 8.00 -22.71
CA ARG A 286 18.03 7.88 -21.24
C ARG A 286 18.09 6.43 -20.81
N ALA A 287 18.24 6.23 -19.50
CA ALA A 287 18.43 4.92 -18.91
C ALA A 287 17.30 4.53 -17.94
N LEU A 288 17.03 3.21 -17.87
CA LEU A 288 16.19 2.62 -16.83
C LEU A 288 16.99 1.56 -16.08
N VAL A 289 16.76 1.47 -14.77
CA VAL A 289 17.25 0.38 -13.93
C VAL A 289 16.07 -0.23 -13.21
N ASP A 290 15.66 -1.42 -13.65
CA ASP A 290 14.54 -2.14 -13.04
C ASP A 290 15.08 -3.10 -11.97
N ILE A 291 14.78 -2.78 -10.71
CA ILE A 291 15.21 -3.53 -9.52
C ILE A 291 14.13 -4.48 -9.00
N GLY A 292 12.99 -4.54 -9.68
CA GLY A 292 11.82 -5.32 -9.31
C GLY A 292 10.96 -4.64 -8.23
N HIS A 293 9.68 -4.98 -8.22
CA HIS A 293 8.71 -4.47 -7.27
C HIS A 293 9.12 -4.79 -5.83
N PHE A 294 9.21 -6.09 -5.51
CA PHE A 294 9.63 -6.58 -4.20
C PHE A 294 10.99 -6.00 -3.78
N GLY A 295 11.97 -5.97 -4.70
CA GLY A 295 13.30 -5.45 -4.41
C GLY A 295 13.33 -3.97 -4.05
N SER A 296 12.40 -3.17 -4.59
CA SER A 296 12.29 -1.74 -4.32
C SER A 296 11.52 -1.40 -3.03
N GLU A 297 10.63 -2.28 -2.57
CA GLU A 297 9.71 -1.98 -1.48
C GLU A 297 9.99 -2.73 -0.18
N HIS A 298 10.57 -3.93 -0.24
CA HIS A 298 10.76 -4.76 0.97
C HIS A 298 11.63 -4.10 2.04
N LEU A 299 12.42 -3.08 1.67
CA LEU A 299 13.19 -2.27 2.63
C LEU A 299 12.30 -1.57 3.66
N MET A 300 11.00 -1.37 3.35
CA MET A 300 10.06 -0.74 4.27
C MET A 300 9.83 -1.57 5.55
N VAL A 301 9.92 -2.90 5.47
CA VAL A 301 9.61 -3.79 6.61
C VAL A 301 10.50 -3.45 7.80
N GLY A 302 11.81 -3.40 7.60
CA GLY A 302 12.76 -3.02 8.65
C GLY A 302 12.63 -1.56 9.06
N ALA A 303 12.56 -0.65 8.09
CA ALA A 303 12.51 0.78 8.35
C ALA A 303 11.24 1.20 9.12
N LEU A 304 10.07 0.67 8.73
CA LEU A 304 8.82 0.96 9.44
C LEU A 304 8.80 0.32 10.82
N ALA A 305 9.31 -0.91 10.95
CA ALA A 305 9.41 -1.57 12.25
C ALA A 305 10.28 -0.77 13.24
N GLU A 306 11.40 -0.22 12.79
CA GLU A 306 12.27 0.62 13.61
C GLU A 306 11.55 1.92 14.04
N ARG A 307 10.96 2.64 13.10
CA ARG A 307 10.18 3.86 13.40
C ARG A 307 9.01 3.61 14.33
N LEU A 308 8.33 2.46 14.20
CA LEU A 308 7.26 2.07 15.13
C LEU A 308 7.80 1.81 16.54
N ARG A 309 8.97 1.15 16.70
CA ARG A 309 9.60 0.93 18.01
C ARG A 309 9.93 2.27 18.69
N GLU A 310 10.55 3.19 17.97
CA GLU A 310 10.90 4.53 18.46
C GLU A 310 9.64 5.32 18.91
N GLU A 311 8.59 5.32 18.10
CA GLU A 311 7.37 6.05 18.40
C GLU A 311 6.57 5.43 19.57
N ILE A 312 6.55 4.10 19.68
CA ILE A 312 5.95 3.36 20.77
C ILE A 312 6.66 3.68 22.09
N GLU A 313 7.99 3.64 22.09
CA GLU A 313 8.82 4.00 23.26
C GLU A 313 8.60 5.47 23.64
N ARG A 314 8.67 6.38 22.68
CA ARG A 314 8.48 7.83 22.90
C ARG A 314 7.11 8.15 23.51
N ARG A 315 6.07 7.38 23.21
CA ARG A 315 4.72 7.55 23.77
C ARG A 315 4.49 6.75 25.06
N GLY A 316 5.46 5.96 25.52
CA GLY A 316 5.36 5.15 26.72
C GLY A 316 4.42 3.95 26.61
N PHE A 317 4.19 3.45 25.41
CA PHE A 317 3.40 2.23 25.20
C PHE A 317 4.28 0.98 25.36
N SER A 318 3.63 -0.14 25.79
CA SER A 318 4.25 -1.46 25.87
C SER A 318 3.72 -2.33 24.74
N ALA A 319 4.38 -2.31 23.58
CA ALA A 319 4.08 -3.18 22.46
C ALA A 319 5.36 -3.63 21.76
N ALA A 320 5.51 -4.93 21.50
CA ALA A 320 6.63 -5.48 20.76
C ALA A 320 6.40 -5.33 19.25
N VAL A 321 7.45 -4.97 18.49
CA VAL A 321 7.39 -4.88 17.02
C VAL A 321 8.34 -5.90 16.41
N GLU A 322 7.80 -6.79 15.60
CA GLU A 322 8.52 -7.84 14.88
C GLU A 322 8.39 -7.66 13.35
N GLU A 323 9.45 -8.01 12.65
CA GLU A 323 9.51 -7.99 11.19
C GLU A 323 9.10 -9.35 10.63
N CYS A 324 8.26 -9.38 9.61
CA CYS A 324 8.02 -10.60 8.84
C CYS A 324 9.29 -10.95 8.05
N ARG A 325 9.84 -12.14 8.31
CA ARG A 325 11.08 -12.63 7.66
C ARG A 325 10.83 -13.74 6.66
N THR A 326 9.57 -14.06 6.39
CA THR A 326 9.20 -15.20 5.53
C THR A 326 8.84 -14.77 4.11
N GLU A 327 8.73 -13.47 3.87
CA GLU A 327 8.41 -12.93 2.56
C GLU A 327 9.55 -13.13 1.56
N GLN A 328 9.19 -13.43 0.34
CA GLN A 328 10.12 -13.63 -0.77
C GLN A 328 9.54 -13.05 -2.05
N ASP A 329 10.42 -12.59 -2.94
CA ASP A 329 10.02 -12.21 -4.30
C ASP A 329 9.27 -13.38 -4.96
N PRO A 330 8.03 -13.20 -5.44
CA PRO A 330 7.29 -14.24 -6.14
C PRO A 330 7.96 -14.67 -7.45
N PHE A 331 8.79 -13.82 -8.05
CA PHE A 331 9.51 -14.12 -9.28
C PHE A 331 10.78 -14.92 -8.98
N ARG A 332 10.77 -16.19 -9.34
CA ARG A 332 11.95 -17.05 -9.27
C ARG A 332 12.78 -16.91 -10.54
N ARG A 333 14.09 -16.83 -10.37
CA ARG A 333 15.04 -16.78 -11.48
C ARG A 333 15.67 -18.15 -11.64
N LEU A 334 15.70 -18.62 -12.86
CA LEU A 334 16.27 -19.93 -13.25
C LEU A 334 17.75 -19.79 -13.61
#